data_3c4fd7fd81b0ace7e66b2335d07ddaf4
#
_entry.id   3c4fd7fd81b0ace7e66b2335d07ddaf4
#
_cell.length_a   1.000
_cell.length_b   1.000
_cell.length_c   1.000
_cell.angle_alpha   90.00
_cell.angle_beta   90.00
_cell.angle_gamma   90.00
#
_symmetry.space_group_name_H-M   'P 1'
#
loop_
_entity.id
_entity.type
_entity.pdbx_description
1 polymer ?
#
loop_
_entity_poly.entity_id
_entity_poly.type
_entity_poly.pdbx_seq_one_letter_code
_entity_poly.pdbx_strand_id
1 'polypeptide(L)'
;YSRATMQQTAPGSTFKMITAFAGMNEGVIGVNDVIQTKGYFDKTETPAKCWIYPSAHGTIGISKAIEESCNYFFYELGYRMATKDTGTYSDITGVERLQKYAGMFGFDSTSGIELPESKPQISDADSIRTAIGQGTNNFTATQLARYVTTLANSGTCYDLSLVSEIKDIDGNVVYKNEHKVHNQLDFPAEQWNVVRQGMRQVVSVHTSSSALINQINVAVAGKTGT
;
A
#
# COMPACT_ATOMS: atom_id res chain seq x y z
N TYR A 1 -2.02 -18.40 -20.16
CA TYR A 1 -2.30 -17.14 -19.46
C TYR A 1 -2.08 -17.30 -17.96
N SER A 2 -1.06 -16.64 -17.43
CA SER A 2 -0.79 -16.64 -15.98
C SER A 2 -1.61 -15.55 -15.30
N ARG A 3 -2.50 -15.92 -14.39
CA ARG A 3 -3.27 -14.92 -13.62
C ARG A 3 -2.38 -14.09 -12.69
N ALA A 4 -1.33 -14.71 -12.13
CA ALA A 4 -0.46 -14.03 -11.18
C ALA A 4 0.36 -12.90 -11.81
N THR A 5 0.80 -13.09 -13.06
CA THR A 5 1.71 -12.16 -13.75
C THR A 5 1.03 -11.31 -14.82
N MET A 6 -0.15 -11.73 -15.32
CA MET A 6 -0.80 -11.10 -16.47
C MET A 6 -2.12 -10.42 -16.14
N GLN A 7 -2.85 -10.92 -15.14
CA GLN A 7 -4.11 -10.31 -14.72
C GLN A 7 -3.80 -9.14 -13.77
N GLN A 8 -4.38 -7.99 -14.07
CA GLN A 8 -4.24 -6.79 -13.27
C GLN A 8 -5.56 -6.43 -12.58
N THR A 9 -5.47 -5.80 -11.42
CA THR A 9 -6.60 -5.29 -10.66
C THR A 9 -6.19 -4.07 -9.84
N ALA A 10 -7.16 -3.24 -9.49
CA ALA A 10 -6.93 -2.17 -8.53
C ALA A 10 -6.53 -2.79 -7.17
N PRO A 11 -5.50 -2.25 -6.50
CA PRO A 11 -5.05 -2.74 -5.19
C PRO A 11 -6.08 -2.47 -4.08
N GLY A 12 -6.95 -1.49 -4.28
CA GLY A 12 -7.91 -1.04 -3.29
C GLY A 12 -7.24 -0.70 -1.96
N SER A 13 -7.87 -1.01 -0.86
CA SER A 13 -7.40 -0.65 0.48
C SER A 13 -6.01 -1.21 0.86
N THR A 14 -5.42 -2.11 0.08
CA THR A 14 -4.03 -2.53 0.29
C THR A 14 -3.02 -1.43 -0.08
N PHE A 15 -3.41 -0.42 -0.84
CA PHE A 15 -2.58 0.74 -1.16
C PHE A 15 -2.46 1.75 0.01
N LYS A 16 -3.35 1.70 0.98
CA LYS A 16 -3.43 2.67 2.09
C LYS A 16 -2.14 2.77 2.92
N MET A 17 -1.34 1.70 3.00
CA MET A 17 -0.05 1.77 3.67
C MET A 17 0.92 2.69 2.92
N ILE A 18 0.92 2.66 1.57
CA ILE A 18 1.71 3.60 0.77
C ILE A 18 1.27 5.04 1.05
N THR A 19 -0.04 5.28 1.07
CA THR A 19 -0.60 6.61 1.38
C THR A 19 -0.24 7.07 2.79
N ALA A 20 -0.18 6.16 3.78
CA ALA A 20 0.28 6.49 5.12
C ALA A 20 1.74 6.93 5.13
N PHE A 21 2.64 6.17 4.46
CA PHE A 21 4.04 6.55 4.33
C PHE A 21 4.21 7.86 3.55
N ALA A 22 3.47 8.03 2.45
CA ALA A 22 3.46 9.28 1.69
C ALA A 22 3.07 10.47 2.59
N GLY A 23 1.96 10.35 3.32
CA GLY A 23 1.49 11.41 4.21
C GLY A 23 2.49 11.78 5.31
N MET A 24 3.14 10.78 5.93
CA MET A 24 4.16 11.02 6.96
C MET A 24 5.42 11.67 6.37
N ASN A 25 5.93 11.17 5.26
CA ASN A 25 7.17 11.68 4.66
C ASN A 25 6.98 13.02 3.93
N GLU A 26 5.78 13.29 3.44
CA GLU A 26 5.41 14.63 2.96
C GLU A 26 5.10 15.61 4.10
N GLY A 27 5.08 15.14 5.36
CA GLY A 27 4.85 15.99 6.54
C GLY A 27 3.42 16.53 6.65
N VAL A 28 2.44 15.86 6.03
CA VAL A 28 1.02 16.25 6.13
C VAL A 28 0.29 15.57 7.29
N ILE A 29 0.96 14.59 7.91
CA ILE A 29 0.54 13.93 9.15
C ILE A 29 1.77 13.40 9.91
N GLY A 30 1.80 13.55 11.22
CA GLY A 30 2.77 12.92 12.10
C GLY A 30 2.33 11.53 12.54
N VAL A 31 3.27 10.73 13.06
CA VAL A 31 3.01 9.35 13.53
C VAL A 31 1.93 9.28 14.61
N ASN A 32 1.88 10.29 15.48
CA ASN A 32 0.95 10.37 16.61
C ASN A 32 -0.26 11.26 16.34
N ASP A 33 -0.36 11.86 15.16
CA ASP A 33 -1.45 12.75 14.82
C ASP A 33 -2.75 11.98 14.63
N VAL A 34 -3.86 12.66 14.86
CA VAL A 34 -5.19 12.13 14.67
C VAL A 34 -6.01 13.00 13.71
N ILE A 35 -6.96 12.39 13.04
CA ILE A 35 -7.94 13.05 12.18
C ILE A 35 -9.33 12.75 12.72
N GLN A 36 -10.12 13.82 12.92
CA GLN A 36 -11.56 13.70 13.15
C GLN A 36 -12.22 13.27 11.85
N THR A 37 -12.60 11.99 11.76
CA THR A 37 -13.25 11.47 10.55
C THR A 37 -14.74 11.80 10.54
N LYS A 38 -15.24 12.00 9.34
CA LYS A 38 -16.67 12.05 9.05
C LYS A 38 -17.00 10.88 8.12
N GLY A 39 -18.20 10.40 8.05
CA GLY A 39 -18.58 9.34 7.12
C GLY A 39 -18.57 9.78 5.64
N TYR A 40 -18.47 11.07 5.40
CA TYR A 40 -18.60 11.71 4.10
C TYR A 40 -17.50 12.75 3.89
N PHE A 41 -16.75 12.63 2.81
CA PHE A 41 -15.68 13.56 2.42
C PHE A 41 -16.18 14.47 1.31
N ASP A 42 -16.26 15.78 1.59
CA ASP A 42 -16.89 16.80 0.74
C ASP A 42 -15.98 17.99 0.42
N LYS A 43 -14.66 17.83 0.55
CA LYS A 43 -13.69 18.91 0.31
C LYS A 43 -13.30 19.07 -1.17
N THR A 44 -13.83 18.23 -2.05
CA THR A 44 -13.60 18.27 -3.50
C THR A 44 -14.92 18.26 -4.26
N GLU A 45 -14.89 18.64 -5.54
CA GLU A 45 -16.07 18.64 -6.40
C GLU A 45 -16.76 17.27 -6.52
N THR A 46 -16.00 16.19 -6.33
CA THR A 46 -16.49 14.82 -6.35
C THR A 46 -16.47 14.22 -4.94
N PRO A 47 -17.52 14.43 -4.15
CA PRO A 47 -17.59 13.91 -2.78
C PRO A 47 -17.48 12.38 -2.74
N ALA A 48 -16.93 11.85 -1.64
CA ALA A 48 -16.70 10.42 -1.48
C ALA A 48 -17.17 9.92 -0.10
N LYS A 49 -17.75 8.71 -0.07
CA LYS A 49 -18.23 8.10 1.17
C LYS A 49 -17.20 7.15 1.75
N CYS A 50 -17.05 7.18 3.06
CA CYS A 50 -16.43 6.07 3.77
C CYS A 50 -17.41 4.89 3.78
N TRP A 51 -16.89 3.67 3.86
CA TRP A 51 -17.73 2.46 3.85
C TRP A 51 -18.72 2.40 5.03
N ILE A 52 -18.40 3.07 6.14
CA ILE A 52 -19.24 3.13 7.35
C ILE A 52 -20.36 4.20 7.27
N TYR A 53 -20.39 5.01 6.21
CA TYR A 53 -21.42 6.06 6.06
C TYR A 53 -22.85 5.49 6.25
N PRO A 54 -23.74 6.17 6.99
CA PRO A 54 -23.67 7.55 7.48
C PRO A 54 -22.92 7.75 8.80
N SER A 55 -22.43 6.70 9.45
CA SER A 55 -21.61 6.78 10.64
C SER A 55 -20.17 7.24 10.31
N ALA A 56 -19.35 7.44 11.35
CA ALA A 56 -17.93 7.80 11.23
C ALA A 56 -17.09 7.00 12.21
N HIS A 57 -15.77 6.87 11.93
CA HIS A 57 -14.83 6.19 12.83
C HIS A 57 -14.38 7.06 14.02
N GLY A 58 -14.83 8.34 14.09
CA GLY A 58 -14.43 9.27 15.14
C GLY A 58 -13.02 9.84 14.92
N THR A 59 -12.36 10.22 16.01
CA THR A 59 -10.99 10.75 16.00
C THR A 59 -10.01 9.60 16.08
N ILE A 60 -9.28 9.34 14.99
CA ILE A 60 -8.40 8.18 14.87
C ILE A 60 -7.02 8.58 14.30
N GLY A 61 -5.99 7.83 14.68
CA GLY A 61 -4.64 7.91 14.13
C GLY A 61 -4.40 6.87 13.02
N ILE A 62 -3.16 6.84 12.51
CA ILE A 62 -2.76 6.02 11.34
C ILE A 62 -3.05 4.51 11.58
N SER A 63 -2.61 3.95 12.71
CA SER A 63 -2.80 2.51 12.97
C SER A 63 -4.28 2.12 13.00
N LYS A 64 -5.11 2.92 13.68
CA LYS A 64 -6.57 2.67 13.73
C LYS A 64 -7.24 2.88 12.37
N ALA A 65 -6.77 3.84 11.58
CA ALA A 65 -7.27 4.06 10.23
C ALA A 65 -6.96 2.88 9.28
N ILE A 66 -5.79 2.25 9.45
CA ILE A 66 -5.43 1.02 8.71
C ILE A 66 -6.29 -0.16 9.18
N GLU A 67 -6.42 -0.34 10.50
CA GLU A 67 -7.25 -1.37 11.12
C GLU A 67 -8.68 -1.33 10.60
N GLU A 68 -9.34 -0.17 10.70
CA GLU A 68 -10.73 0.04 10.29
C GLU A 68 -10.87 0.21 8.76
N SER A 69 -9.78 0.23 8.03
CA SER A 69 -9.81 0.54 6.59
C SER A 69 -10.57 1.85 6.28
N CYS A 70 -10.40 2.88 7.10
CA CYS A 70 -11.15 4.12 7.03
C CYS A 70 -10.84 4.90 5.74
N ASN A 71 -11.79 4.94 4.79
CA ASN A 71 -11.57 5.69 3.55
C ASN A 71 -11.44 7.18 3.79
N TYR A 72 -12.25 7.76 4.68
CA TYR A 72 -12.21 9.20 4.98
C TYR A 72 -10.81 9.66 5.40
N PHE A 73 -10.15 8.90 6.29
CA PHE A 73 -8.80 9.22 6.75
C PHE A 73 -7.82 9.33 5.59
N PHE A 74 -7.85 8.38 4.67
CA PHE A 74 -6.95 8.37 3.52
C PHE A 74 -7.35 9.36 2.43
N TYR A 75 -8.62 9.66 2.24
CA TYR A 75 -9.05 10.81 1.42
C TYR A 75 -8.47 12.13 1.94
N GLU A 76 -8.53 12.33 3.26
CA GLU A 76 -7.94 13.50 3.90
C GLU A 76 -6.43 13.59 3.69
N LEU A 77 -5.70 12.48 3.72
CA LEU A 77 -4.26 12.48 3.39
C LEU A 77 -4.02 12.84 1.92
N GLY A 78 -4.78 12.26 1.00
CA GLY A 78 -4.73 12.64 -0.42
C GLY A 78 -4.98 14.13 -0.63
N TYR A 79 -5.99 14.67 0.02
CA TYR A 79 -6.33 16.09 -0.02
C TYR A 79 -5.21 16.97 0.56
N ARG A 80 -4.68 16.63 1.72
CA ARG A 80 -3.58 17.37 2.35
C ARG A 80 -2.31 17.37 1.49
N MET A 81 -1.99 16.26 0.85
CA MET A 81 -0.89 16.19 -0.11
C MET A 81 -1.14 17.07 -1.34
N ALA A 82 -2.38 17.16 -1.80
CA ALA A 82 -2.77 17.98 -2.94
C ALA A 82 -2.83 19.51 -2.62
N THR A 83 -2.92 19.88 -1.35
CA THR A 83 -3.03 21.30 -0.90
C THR A 83 -1.78 21.84 -0.23
N LYS A 84 -0.80 20.98 0.06
CA LYS A 84 0.35 21.28 0.94
C LYS A 84 1.11 22.55 0.57
N ASP A 85 1.40 22.77 -0.71
CA ASP A 85 2.33 23.81 -1.13
C ASP A 85 1.68 25.20 -1.22
N THR A 86 0.42 25.24 -1.63
CA THR A 86 -0.26 26.49 -1.98
C THR A 86 -1.52 26.75 -1.15
N GLY A 87 -1.95 25.78 -0.35
CA GLY A 87 -3.26 25.81 0.32
C GLY A 87 -4.45 25.56 -0.63
N THR A 88 -4.20 25.57 -1.96
CA THR A 88 -5.21 25.29 -2.98
C THR A 88 -5.11 23.85 -3.46
N TYR A 89 -6.23 23.20 -3.66
CA TYR A 89 -6.27 21.82 -4.15
C TYR A 89 -5.71 21.72 -5.58
N SER A 90 -4.71 20.89 -5.77
CA SER A 90 -4.13 20.51 -7.05
C SER A 90 -4.10 18.98 -7.16
N ASP A 91 -5.00 18.44 -7.96
CA ASP A 91 -5.07 16.98 -8.16
C ASP A 91 -3.76 16.42 -8.69
N ILE A 92 -3.15 17.10 -9.66
CA ILE A 92 -1.86 16.71 -10.26
C ILE A 92 -0.80 16.56 -9.17
N THR A 93 -0.64 17.56 -8.30
CA THR A 93 0.36 17.52 -7.22
C THR A 93 0.10 16.38 -6.22
N GLY A 94 -1.17 16.12 -5.88
CA GLY A 94 -1.55 15.01 -5.01
C GLY A 94 -1.23 13.65 -5.63
N VAL A 95 -1.54 13.49 -6.90
CA VAL A 95 -1.26 12.27 -7.66
C VAL A 95 0.24 12.04 -7.83
N GLU A 96 1.02 13.05 -8.23
CA GLU A 96 2.48 12.93 -8.38
C GLU A 96 3.17 12.48 -7.09
N ARG A 97 2.71 12.97 -5.93
CA ARG A 97 3.22 12.50 -4.64
C ARG A 97 2.89 11.03 -4.40
N LEU A 98 1.65 10.62 -4.62
CA LEU A 98 1.27 9.21 -4.49
C LEU A 98 2.04 8.31 -5.46
N GLN A 99 2.24 8.74 -6.70
CA GLN A 99 3.04 8.03 -7.71
C GLN A 99 4.50 7.85 -7.25
N LYS A 100 5.12 8.92 -6.72
CA LYS A 100 6.47 8.86 -6.17
C LYS A 100 6.61 7.74 -5.13
N TYR A 101 5.72 7.70 -4.13
CA TYR A 101 5.80 6.67 -3.09
C TYR A 101 5.41 5.28 -3.61
N ALA A 102 4.43 5.18 -4.49
CA ALA A 102 4.10 3.91 -5.13
C ALA A 102 5.29 3.33 -5.91
N GLY A 103 6.02 4.17 -6.65
CA GLY A 103 7.26 3.79 -7.33
C GLY A 103 8.32 3.31 -6.35
N MET A 104 8.51 4.00 -5.21
CA MET A 104 9.46 3.56 -4.18
C MET A 104 9.16 2.15 -3.64
N PHE A 105 7.88 1.78 -3.56
CA PHE A 105 7.45 0.42 -3.19
C PHE A 105 7.46 -0.58 -4.35
N GLY A 106 8.00 -0.20 -5.52
CA GLY A 106 8.24 -1.08 -6.65
C GLY A 106 7.09 -1.14 -7.68
N PHE A 107 6.11 -0.21 -7.63
CA PHE A 107 5.06 -0.15 -8.65
C PHE A 107 5.43 0.66 -9.90
N ASP A 108 6.68 1.09 -10.02
CA ASP A 108 7.23 1.78 -11.19
C ASP A 108 7.63 0.83 -12.34
N SER A 109 7.77 -0.46 -12.05
CA SER A 109 8.24 -1.47 -13.00
C SER A 109 7.62 -2.84 -12.74
N THR A 110 7.79 -3.77 -13.69
CA THR A 110 7.50 -5.18 -13.48
C THR A 110 8.29 -5.75 -12.30
N SER A 111 7.81 -6.85 -11.71
CA SER A 111 8.35 -7.39 -10.47
C SER A 111 9.76 -7.99 -10.59
N GLY A 112 10.26 -8.16 -11.80
CA GLY A 112 11.55 -8.82 -12.06
C GLY A 112 11.46 -10.34 -12.26
N ILE A 113 10.27 -10.93 -12.09
CA ILE A 113 10.04 -12.36 -12.27
C ILE A 113 10.37 -12.80 -13.72
N GLU A 114 10.93 -14.01 -13.90
CA GLU A 114 11.41 -14.49 -15.21
C GLU A 114 10.28 -14.85 -16.20
N LEU A 115 9.03 -14.69 -15.80
CA LEU A 115 7.87 -14.93 -16.66
C LEU A 115 7.39 -13.60 -17.29
N PRO A 116 6.69 -13.66 -18.44
CA PRO A 116 6.01 -12.50 -18.99
C PRO A 116 5.05 -11.88 -17.95
N GLU A 117 5.16 -10.59 -17.75
CA GLU A 117 4.37 -9.84 -16.77
C GLU A 117 3.80 -8.55 -17.37
N SER A 118 2.53 -8.27 -17.06
CA SER A 118 1.89 -6.99 -17.45
C SER A 118 2.55 -5.83 -16.71
N LYS A 119 2.78 -4.72 -17.42
CA LYS A 119 3.35 -3.51 -16.82
C LYS A 119 2.39 -2.93 -15.79
N PRO A 120 2.87 -2.52 -14.61
CA PRO A 120 2.03 -1.86 -13.62
C PRO A 120 1.52 -0.51 -14.15
N GLN A 121 0.37 -0.10 -13.68
CA GLN A 121 -0.17 1.23 -13.89
C GLN A 121 -0.44 1.88 -12.53
N ILE A 122 0.29 2.95 -12.23
CA ILE A 122 -0.03 3.83 -11.09
C ILE A 122 -1.04 4.86 -11.61
N SER A 123 -2.03 5.18 -10.79
CA SER A 123 -3.06 6.16 -11.15
C SER A 123 -2.46 7.52 -11.52
N ASP A 124 -3.02 8.14 -12.54
CA ASP A 124 -2.60 9.42 -13.12
C ASP A 124 -3.60 10.55 -12.88
N ALA A 125 -4.67 10.28 -12.19
CA ALA A 125 -5.72 11.25 -11.84
C ALA A 125 -6.44 10.86 -10.55
N ASP A 126 -7.19 11.80 -9.97
CA ASP A 126 -8.02 11.63 -8.77
C ASP A 126 -7.20 11.21 -7.54
N SER A 127 -6.44 12.15 -6.99
CA SER A 127 -5.60 11.93 -5.81
C SER A 127 -6.38 11.40 -4.60
N ILE A 128 -7.67 11.75 -4.49
CA ILE A 128 -8.54 11.29 -3.40
C ILE A 128 -8.82 9.79 -3.52
N ARG A 129 -9.22 9.31 -4.71
CA ARG A 129 -9.48 7.87 -4.93
C ARG A 129 -8.19 7.07 -5.06
N THR A 130 -7.15 7.67 -5.63
CA THR A 130 -5.81 7.08 -5.67
C THR A 130 -5.28 6.79 -4.26
N ALA A 131 -5.53 7.67 -3.29
CA ALA A 131 -5.10 7.48 -1.90
C ALA A 131 -5.69 6.24 -1.21
N ILE A 132 -6.77 5.67 -1.74
CA ILE A 132 -7.37 4.41 -1.26
C ILE A 132 -7.12 3.24 -2.23
N GLY A 133 -6.26 3.41 -3.21
CA GLY A 133 -5.90 2.39 -4.20
C GLY A 133 -6.95 2.16 -5.28
N GLN A 134 -7.81 3.12 -5.50
CA GLN A 134 -8.77 3.19 -6.60
C GLN A 134 -8.21 4.10 -7.72
N GLY A 135 -9.08 4.69 -8.53
CA GLY A 135 -8.65 5.43 -9.73
C GLY A 135 -8.23 4.47 -10.83
N THR A 136 -7.18 4.81 -11.57
CA THR A 136 -6.64 3.99 -12.66
C THR A 136 -5.50 3.04 -12.22
N ASN A 137 -5.27 2.87 -10.89
CA ASN A 137 -4.29 1.91 -10.37
C ASN A 137 -4.61 0.49 -10.85
N ASN A 138 -3.60 -0.20 -11.40
CA ASN A 138 -3.78 -1.53 -11.94
C ASN A 138 -2.49 -2.35 -11.85
N PHE A 139 -2.48 -3.37 -10.99
CA PHE A 139 -1.29 -4.15 -10.66
C PHE A 139 -1.55 -5.64 -10.73
N THR A 140 -0.50 -6.41 -11.01
CA THR A 140 -0.52 -7.87 -10.97
C THR A 140 -0.37 -8.39 -9.53
N ALA A 141 -0.72 -9.66 -9.30
CA ALA A 141 -0.52 -10.28 -8.00
C ALA A 141 0.96 -10.36 -7.61
N THR A 142 1.87 -10.55 -8.59
CA THR A 142 3.32 -10.54 -8.35
C THR A 142 3.84 -9.18 -7.93
N GLN A 143 3.37 -8.08 -8.51
CA GLN A 143 3.70 -6.72 -8.07
C GLN A 143 3.19 -6.44 -6.66
N LEU A 144 1.97 -6.88 -6.34
CA LEU A 144 1.43 -6.78 -4.98
C LEU A 144 2.25 -7.62 -3.98
N ALA A 145 2.72 -8.82 -4.38
CA ALA A 145 3.58 -9.64 -3.53
C ALA A 145 4.93 -8.96 -3.24
N ARG A 146 5.58 -8.35 -4.27
CA ARG A 146 6.79 -7.54 -4.09
C ARG A 146 6.58 -6.39 -3.09
N TYR A 147 5.49 -5.67 -3.24
CA TYR A 147 5.10 -4.61 -2.32
C TYR A 147 4.91 -5.11 -0.88
N VAL A 148 4.19 -6.21 -0.69
CA VAL A 148 3.94 -6.79 0.65
C VAL A 148 5.25 -7.26 1.31
N THR A 149 6.17 -7.86 0.55
CA THR A 149 7.49 -8.23 1.09
C THR A 149 8.31 -7.01 1.49
N THR A 150 8.22 -5.89 0.75
CA THR A 150 8.86 -4.63 1.10
C THR A 150 8.32 -4.05 2.43
N LEU A 151 7.01 -4.15 2.66
CA LEU A 151 6.41 -3.81 3.96
C LEU A 151 6.90 -4.71 5.09
N ALA A 152 6.99 -6.02 4.83
CA ALA A 152 7.36 -7.01 5.83
C ALA A 152 8.81 -6.86 6.30
N ASN A 153 9.74 -6.54 5.41
CA ASN A 153 11.17 -6.44 5.70
C ASN A 153 11.68 -5.02 6.01
N SER A 154 10.80 -4.04 6.23
CA SER A 154 11.13 -2.64 6.56
C SER A 154 11.81 -1.88 5.44
N GLY A 155 11.39 -2.10 4.20
CA GLY A 155 11.72 -1.18 3.12
C GLY A 155 12.71 -1.68 2.09
N THR A 156 13.26 -2.88 2.20
CA THR A 156 14.05 -3.45 1.11
C THR A 156 13.12 -4.04 0.04
N CYS A 157 13.04 -3.36 -1.10
CA CYS A 157 12.28 -3.82 -2.26
C CYS A 157 13.19 -4.67 -3.15
N TYR A 158 12.91 -5.98 -3.23
CA TYR A 158 13.69 -6.90 -4.08
C TYR A 158 13.00 -7.12 -5.42
N ASP A 159 13.79 -7.34 -6.46
CA ASP A 159 13.27 -8.01 -7.65
C ASP A 159 12.91 -9.45 -7.30
N LEU A 160 11.76 -9.92 -7.78
CA LEU A 160 11.29 -11.29 -7.54
C LEU A 160 11.96 -12.25 -8.52
N SER A 161 12.15 -13.49 -8.09
CA SER A 161 12.65 -14.58 -8.93
C SER A 161 11.97 -15.90 -8.56
N LEU A 162 11.75 -16.76 -9.54
CA LEU A 162 11.28 -18.14 -9.38
C LEU A 162 12.44 -19.14 -9.37
N VAL A 163 13.58 -18.77 -9.96
CA VAL A 163 14.74 -19.64 -10.09
C VAL A 163 15.72 -19.31 -8.98
N SER A 164 15.91 -20.21 -8.03
CA SER A 164 16.92 -20.07 -6.98
C SER A 164 18.30 -20.52 -7.43
N GLU A 165 18.38 -21.66 -8.13
CA GLU A 165 19.62 -22.20 -8.69
C GLU A 165 19.33 -23.12 -9.88
N ILE A 166 20.31 -23.28 -10.77
CA ILE A 166 20.30 -24.27 -11.86
C ILE A 166 21.51 -25.17 -11.65
N LYS A 167 21.31 -26.49 -11.77
CA LYS A 167 22.36 -27.51 -11.68
C LYS A 167 22.52 -28.20 -12.99
N ASP A 168 23.76 -28.66 -13.31
CA ASP A 168 24.03 -29.57 -14.41
C ASP A 168 23.61 -31.00 -14.05
N ILE A 169 23.83 -31.93 -14.98
CA ILE A 169 23.47 -33.34 -14.79
C ILE A 169 24.30 -34.03 -13.70
N ASP A 170 25.47 -33.48 -13.39
CA ASP A 170 26.39 -34.00 -12.36
C ASP A 170 26.08 -33.38 -10.97
N GLY A 171 25.10 -32.46 -10.90
CA GLY A 171 24.67 -31.80 -9.67
C GLY A 171 25.47 -30.52 -9.31
N ASN A 172 26.39 -30.11 -10.17
CA ASN A 172 27.13 -28.86 -9.94
C ASN A 172 26.22 -27.66 -10.20
N VAL A 173 26.30 -26.63 -9.34
CA VAL A 173 25.57 -25.38 -9.52
C VAL A 173 26.19 -24.58 -10.66
N VAL A 174 25.46 -24.42 -11.77
CA VAL A 174 25.88 -23.62 -12.94
C VAL A 174 25.28 -22.21 -12.92
N TYR A 175 24.23 -22.00 -12.15
CA TYR A 175 23.65 -20.69 -11.89
C TYR A 175 23.09 -20.65 -10.47
N LYS A 176 23.31 -19.55 -9.77
CA LYS A 176 22.67 -19.24 -8.48
C LYS A 176 22.12 -17.82 -8.54
N ASN A 177 20.85 -17.68 -8.19
CA ASN A 177 20.24 -16.37 -8.16
C ASN A 177 20.85 -15.52 -7.03
N GLU A 178 21.25 -14.31 -7.36
CA GLU A 178 21.62 -13.28 -6.40
C GLU A 178 20.41 -12.36 -6.19
N HIS A 179 20.00 -12.17 -4.94
CA HIS A 179 18.87 -11.32 -4.61
C HIS A 179 19.18 -9.86 -4.97
N LYS A 180 18.54 -9.38 -6.04
CA LYS A 180 18.72 -8.01 -6.50
C LYS A 180 17.79 -7.07 -5.76
N VAL A 181 18.38 -6.06 -5.11
CA VAL A 181 17.63 -4.96 -4.51
C VAL A 181 17.19 -4.01 -5.62
N HIS A 182 15.88 -3.85 -5.77
CA HIS A 182 15.28 -2.87 -6.68
C HIS A 182 15.34 -1.47 -6.09
N ASN A 183 14.96 -1.35 -4.82
CA ASN A 183 14.96 -0.08 -4.08
C ASN A 183 15.11 -0.30 -2.57
N GLN A 184 15.61 0.71 -1.88
CA GLN A 184 15.73 0.75 -0.41
C GLN A 184 15.01 1.98 0.12
N LEU A 185 14.04 1.76 1.02
CA LEU A 185 13.25 2.82 1.64
C LEU A 185 13.76 3.06 3.07
N ASP A 186 14.51 4.12 3.26
CA ASP A 186 15.09 4.50 4.56
C ASP A 186 14.13 5.39 5.37
N PHE A 187 12.91 4.89 5.62
CA PHE A 187 11.95 5.60 6.45
C PHE A 187 12.23 5.35 7.94
N PRO A 188 11.90 6.32 8.83
CA PRO A 188 12.05 6.15 10.26
C PRO A 188 11.34 4.91 10.81
N ALA A 189 11.99 4.23 11.76
CA ALA A 189 11.45 2.99 12.35
C ALA A 189 10.04 3.17 12.96
N GLU A 190 9.74 4.34 13.50
CA GLU A 190 8.43 4.68 14.04
C GLU A 190 7.31 4.66 12.98
N GLN A 191 7.61 5.05 11.74
CA GLN A 191 6.67 4.98 10.63
C GLN A 191 6.36 3.53 10.25
N TRP A 192 7.39 2.67 10.18
CA TRP A 192 7.19 1.23 9.96
C TRP A 192 6.36 0.60 11.08
N ASN A 193 6.64 0.97 12.33
CA ASN A 193 5.96 0.43 13.50
C ASN A 193 4.46 0.78 13.50
N VAL A 194 4.09 2.04 13.27
CA VAL A 194 2.67 2.46 13.28
C VAL A 194 1.87 1.80 12.16
N VAL A 195 2.46 1.63 10.97
CA VAL A 195 1.81 0.95 9.84
C VAL A 195 1.63 -0.54 10.14
N ARG A 196 2.67 -1.24 10.60
CA ARG A 196 2.58 -2.66 10.97
C ARG A 196 1.64 -2.91 12.13
N GLN A 197 1.61 -2.01 13.12
CA GLN A 197 0.64 -2.08 14.21
C GLN A 197 -0.79 -2.06 13.65
N GLY A 198 -1.11 -1.16 12.74
CA GLY A 198 -2.41 -1.11 12.07
C GLY A 198 -2.73 -2.42 11.34
N MET A 199 -1.78 -2.94 10.57
CA MET A 199 -1.93 -4.22 9.87
C MET A 199 -2.08 -5.40 10.85
N ARG A 200 -1.39 -5.39 12.00
CA ARG A 200 -1.57 -6.42 13.05
C ARG A 200 -2.96 -6.34 13.66
N GLN A 201 -3.47 -5.12 13.91
CA GLN A 201 -4.80 -4.88 14.46
C GLN A 201 -5.91 -5.36 13.52
N VAL A 202 -5.76 -5.25 12.19
CA VAL A 202 -6.71 -5.85 11.23
C VAL A 202 -6.97 -7.33 11.52
N VAL A 203 -5.95 -8.08 11.92
CA VAL A 203 -6.05 -9.51 12.18
C VAL A 203 -6.42 -9.78 13.64
N SER A 204 -5.87 -9.05 14.60
CA SER A 204 -6.03 -9.35 16.04
C SER A 204 -7.32 -8.83 16.65
N VAL A 205 -7.90 -7.76 16.10
CA VAL A 205 -9.10 -7.09 16.64
C VAL A 205 -10.37 -7.53 15.92
N HIS A 206 -10.33 -7.63 14.57
CA HIS A 206 -11.51 -8.00 13.77
C HIS A 206 -11.68 -9.52 13.72
N THR A 207 -12.38 -10.07 14.70
CA THR A 207 -12.56 -11.51 14.88
C THR A 207 -13.41 -12.19 13.80
N SER A 208 -14.30 -11.49 13.13
CA SER A 208 -15.23 -12.09 12.16
C SER A 208 -14.55 -12.53 10.85
N SER A 209 -13.58 -11.77 10.37
CA SER A 209 -12.84 -12.09 9.11
C SER A 209 -11.51 -12.78 9.35
N SER A 210 -10.99 -12.76 10.57
CA SER A 210 -9.67 -13.29 10.94
C SER A 210 -9.68 -14.37 12.01
N ALA A 211 -10.86 -14.85 12.42
CA ALA A 211 -11.02 -15.81 13.51
C ALA A 211 -10.15 -17.07 13.35
N LEU A 212 -10.04 -17.61 12.13
CA LEU A 212 -9.21 -18.79 11.83
C LEU A 212 -7.72 -18.46 11.86
N ILE A 213 -7.33 -17.30 11.37
CA ILE A 213 -5.93 -16.85 11.33
C ILE A 213 -5.41 -16.60 12.76
N ASN A 214 -6.25 -16.11 13.66
CA ASN A 214 -5.88 -15.89 15.05
C ASN A 214 -5.72 -17.19 15.87
N GLN A 215 -6.14 -18.34 15.34
CA GLN A 215 -5.96 -19.65 16.00
C GLN A 215 -4.57 -20.26 15.75
N ILE A 216 -3.83 -19.77 14.76
CA ILE A 216 -2.47 -20.24 14.49
C ILE A 216 -1.49 -19.59 15.49
N ASN A 217 -0.50 -20.37 15.94
CA ASN A 217 0.51 -19.90 16.90
C ASN A 217 1.61 -19.05 16.23
N VAL A 218 1.21 -18.13 15.36
CA VAL A 218 2.09 -17.19 14.65
C VAL A 218 1.38 -15.84 14.57
N ALA A 219 2.09 -14.75 14.89
CA ALA A 219 1.56 -13.41 14.73
C ALA A 219 1.45 -13.05 13.24
N VAL A 220 0.22 -12.83 12.77
CA VAL A 220 -0.07 -12.44 11.39
C VAL A 220 -0.52 -10.99 11.33
N ALA A 221 -0.03 -10.27 10.35
CA ALA A 221 -0.48 -8.93 10.00
C ALA A 221 -1.05 -8.95 8.57
N GLY A 222 -2.05 -8.14 8.29
CA GLY A 222 -2.69 -8.15 6.97
C GLY A 222 -3.46 -6.87 6.67
N LYS A 223 -3.97 -6.79 5.46
CA LYS A 223 -4.91 -5.74 5.03
C LYS A 223 -5.88 -6.31 4.01
N THR A 224 -7.15 -6.05 4.21
CA THR A 224 -8.20 -6.37 3.23
C THR A 224 -8.12 -5.42 2.04
N GLY A 225 -8.35 -5.93 0.81
CA GLY A 225 -8.52 -5.15 -0.42
C GLY A 225 -9.94 -5.30 -0.95
N THR A 226 -10.49 -4.23 -1.54
CA THR A 226 -11.80 -4.22 -2.19
C THR A 226 -11.71 -3.34 -3.42
#